data_2aacc638dd32fc37bec106e2e80c996f
#
_entry.id   2aacc638dd32fc37bec106e2e80c996f
#
_cell.length_a   1.000
_cell.length_b   1.000
_cell.length_c   1.000
_cell.angle_alpha   90.00
_cell.angle_beta   90.00
_cell.angle_gamma   90.00
#
_symmetry.space_group_name_H-M   'P 1'
#
loop_
_entity.id
_entity.type
_entity.pdbx_description
1 polymer ?
#
loop_
_entity_poly.entity_id
_entity_poly.type
_entity_poly.pdbx_seq_one_letter_code
_entity_poly.pdbx_strand_id
1 'polypeptide(L)'
;SYGDDDSSYEEDNLLNLENPSVSENYMAQYRGIPELEQDNSRLGDLKFDVPLELRGVFNSAEQWEGFKGAIRSIESNVYGYASVNGSYDGAYQMGKAAKQDAADFLGETSIGHTKAAREMFRGDPELQERYYAAFVSSNLKSLMKSKVFRNLSQDDMIGTLAYAQLGVGSAKKYIEKGEVKVDGNNFSGVGFIDRVKERLGLNVTSPTKRRTKGLMEWLMTNP
;
A
#
# COMPACT_ATOMS: atom_id res chain seq x y z
N SER A 1 10.21 -21.00 27.17
CA SER A 1 9.21 -21.82 26.47
C SER A 1 8.01 -20.93 26.16
N TYR A 2 8.00 -20.35 24.99
CA TYR A 2 6.82 -19.70 24.43
C TYR A 2 6.03 -20.80 23.74
N GLY A 3 4.84 -21.08 24.26
CA GLY A 3 3.91 -22.00 23.63
C GLY A 3 3.33 -21.35 22.38
N ASP A 4 3.55 -21.98 21.26
CA ASP A 4 2.82 -21.78 20.03
C ASP A 4 1.38 -22.26 20.29
N ASP A 5 0.50 -21.33 20.61
CA ASP A 5 -0.93 -21.56 20.60
C ASP A 5 -1.45 -21.28 19.18
N ASP A 6 -1.06 -22.18 18.29
CA ASP A 6 -1.55 -22.28 16.92
C ASP A 6 -2.86 -23.07 16.94
N SER A 7 -3.86 -22.51 17.64
CA SER A 7 -5.18 -23.08 17.63
C SER A 7 -5.95 -22.62 16.40
N SER A 8 -5.96 -23.48 15.38
CA SER A 8 -7.08 -23.80 14.51
C SER A 8 -8.04 -22.63 14.26
N TYR A 9 -7.63 -21.67 13.45
CA TYR A 9 -8.61 -21.00 12.61
C TYR A 9 -8.92 -21.98 11.48
N GLU A 10 -10.07 -22.65 11.63
CA GLU A 10 -10.64 -23.51 10.61
C GLU A 10 -10.50 -22.83 9.25
N GLU A 11 -9.91 -23.56 8.31
CA GLU A 11 -9.84 -23.25 6.88
C GLU A 11 -11.24 -23.30 6.25
N ASP A 12 -12.23 -22.71 6.91
CA ASP A 12 -13.57 -22.57 6.38
C ASP A 12 -13.73 -21.22 5.72
N ASN A 13 -13.79 -21.28 4.41
CA ASN A 13 -14.10 -20.26 3.41
C ASN A 13 -12.89 -19.64 2.68
N LEU A 14 -12.11 -20.47 2.03
CA LEU A 14 -11.69 -20.15 0.68
C LEU A 14 -12.96 -20.04 -0.17
N LEU A 15 -13.61 -18.88 -0.12
CA LEU A 15 -14.64 -18.52 -1.09
C LEU A 15 -14.00 -18.65 -2.46
N ASN A 16 -14.43 -19.65 -3.18
CA ASN A 16 -14.01 -19.96 -4.54
C ASN A 16 -14.39 -18.77 -5.43
N LEU A 17 -13.46 -17.79 -5.56
CA LEU A 17 -13.64 -16.57 -6.35
C LEU A 17 -13.82 -16.86 -7.85
N GLU A 18 -13.69 -18.14 -8.26
CA GLU A 18 -13.94 -18.59 -9.62
C GLU A 18 -15.43 -18.82 -9.89
N ASN A 19 -16.31 -18.73 -8.87
CA ASN A 19 -17.74 -18.85 -9.10
C ASN A 19 -18.40 -17.46 -9.16
N PRO A 20 -18.75 -16.98 -10.37
CA PRO A 20 -19.37 -15.65 -10.57
C PRO A 20 -20.65 -15.46 -9.73
N SER A 21 -21.39 -16.55 -9.46
CA SER A 21 -22.63 -16.50 -8.68
C SER A 21 -22.40 -16.18 -7.19
N VAL A 22 -21.23 -16.53 -6.65
CA VAL A 22 -20.88 -16.24 -5.25
C VAL A 22 -20.44 -14.78 -5.12
N SER A 23 -19.66 -14.25 -6.07
CA SER A 23 -19.29 -12.85 -6.10
C SER A 23 -20.49 -11.93 -6.30
N GLU A 24 -21.44 -12.30 -7.18
CA GLU A 24 -22.67 -11.53 -7.41
C GLU A 24 -23.60 -11.55 -6.19
N ASN A 25 -23.74 -12.66 -5.49
CA ASN A 25 -24.53 -12.74 -4.26
C ASN A 25 -23.89 -11.97 -3.10
N TYR A 26 -22.57 -12.03 -2.98
CA TYR A 26 -21.83 -11.22 -2.00
C TYR A 26 -21.99 -9.73 -2.29
N MET A 27 -21.93 -9.33 -3.56
CA MET A 27 -22.15 -7.96 -4.01
C MET A 27 -23.61 -7.50 -3.86
N ALA A 28 -24.58 -8.41 -4.04
CA ALA A 28 -26.00 -8.07 -3.95
C ALA A 28 -26.42 -7.73 -2.51
N GLN A 29 -25.83 -8.34 -1.48
CA GLN A 29 -26.16 -8.02 -0.08
C GLN A 29 -25.62 -6.65 0.38
N TYR A 30 -24.71 -6.04 -0.38
CA TYR A 30 -24.20 -4.68 -0.13
C TYR A 30 -24.82 -3.65 -1.06
N ARG A 31 -25.56 -4.04 -2.10
CA ARG A 31 -26.35 -3.14 -2.94
C ARG A 31 -27.52 -2.58 -2.14
N GLY A 32 -27.52 -1.28 -1.90
CA GLY A 32 -28.59 -0.59 -1.18
C GLY A 32 -28.34 -0.32 0.29
N ILE A 33 -27.07 -0.39 0.75
CA ILE A 33 -26.67 0.22 1.98
C ILE A 33 -26.31 1.69 1.65
N PRO A 34 -27.17 2.67 2.03
CA PRO A 34 -26.96 4.07 1.66
C PRO A 34 -25.63 4.64 2.14
N GLU A 35 -25.08 4.07 3.24
CA GLU A 35 -23.80 4.45 3.82
C GLU A 35 -22.60 4.05 2.95
N LEU A 36 -22.68 2.94 2.19
CA LEU A 36 -21.62 2.52 1.27
C LEU A 36 -21.59 3.34 -0.03
N GLU A 37 -22.76 3.78 -0.50
CA GLU A 37 -22.84 4.68 -1.65
C GLU A 37 -22.38 6.10 -1.28
N GLN A 38 -22.61 6.55 -0.04
CA GLN A 38 -22.13 7.83 0.48
C GLN A 38 -20.62 7.85 0.71
N ASP A 39 -20.00 6.73 1.03
CA ASP A 39 -18.56 6.65 1.30
C ASP A 39 -17.71 6.94 0.05
N ASN A 40 -18.16 6.51 -1.11
CA ASN A 40 -17.49 6.83 -2.38
C ASN A 40 -17.60 8.33 -2.76
N SER A 41 -18.65 9.03 -2.35
CA SER A 41 -18.80 10.47 -2.58
C SER A 41 -17.91 11.30 -1.64
N ARG A 42 -17.67 10.83 -0.44
CA ARG A 42 -16.76 11.48 0.54
C ARG A 42 -15.28 11.32 0.21
N LEU A 43 -14.90 10.32 -0.58
CA LEU A 43 -13.52 10.11 -1.02
C LEU A 43 -12.92 11.32 -1.77
N GLY A 44 -13.76 12.12 -2.46
CA GLY A 44 -13.33 13.31 -3.17
C GLY A 44 -13.11 14.54 -2.28
N ASP A 45 -13.68 14.56 -1.07
CA ASP A 45 -13.71 15.76 -0.20
C ASP A 45 -12.68 15.73 0.92
N LEU A 46 -12.15 14.55 1.28
CA LEU A 46 -11.10 14.43 2.31
C LEU A 46 -9.74 14.77 1.70
N LYS A 47 -9.40 16.06 1.74
CA LYS A 47 -8.05 16.54 1.37
C LYS A 47 -7.22 16.65 2.64
N PHE A 48 -6.15 15.86 2.70
CA PHE A 48 -5.19 15.92 3.79
C PHE A 48 -3.91 16.59 3.33
N ASP A 49 -3.42 17.52 4.13
CA ASP A 49 -2.10 18.09 3.93
C ASP A 49 -1.01 16.99 3.93
N VAL A 50 0.06 17.25 3.20
CA VAL A 50 1.23 16.36 3.26
C VAL A 50 1.74 16.28 4.69
N PRO A 51 1.82 15.10 5.31
CA PRO A 51 2.43 14.93 6.62
C PRO A 51 3.83 15.55 6.67
N LEU A 52 4.18 16.17 7.78
CA LEU A 52 5.44 16.92 7.92
C LEU A 52 6.65 16.07 7.51
N GLU A 53 6.67 14.82 7.91
CA GLU A 53 7.75 13.86 7.65
C GLU A 53 7.87 13.50 6.16
N LEU A 54 6.79 13.64 5.39
CA LEU A 54 6.73 13.30 3.98
C LEU A 54 7.00 14.49 3.04
N ARG A 55 7.08 15.72 3.57
CA ARG A 55 7.28 16.94 2.76
C ARG A 55 8.60 16.99 2.00
N GLY A 56 9.59 16.20 2.41
CA GLY A 56 10.85 16.04 1.66
C GLY A 56 10.73 15.12 0.44
N VAL A 57 9.61 14.41 0.29
CA VAL A 57 9.35 13.47 -0.80
C VAL A 57 8.17 13.92 -1.65
N PHE A 58 7.10 14.42 -1.03
CA PHE A 58 5.92 14.94 -1.74
C PHE A 58 5.93 16.47 -1.70
N ASN A 59 5.93 17.10 -2.87
CA ASN A 59 6.06 18.56 -3.01
C ASN A 59 4.73 19.30 -2.83
N SER A 60 3.60 18.61 -2.92
CA SER A 60 2.28 19.22 -2.80
C SER A 60 1.24 18.23 -2.27
N ALA A 61 0.11 18.78 -1.78
CA ALA A 61 -1.04 17.98 -1.37
C ALA A 61 -1.59 17.16 -2.54
N GLU A 62 -1.61 17.71 -3.76
CA GLU A 62 -2.06 17.00 -4.95
C GLU A 62 -1.19 15.79 -5.27
N GLN A 63 0.13 15.92 -5.09
CA GLN A 63 1.06 14.80 -5.30
C GLN A 63 0.85 13.71 -4.25
N TRP A 64 0.64 14.09 -2.99
CA TRP A 64 0.32 13.17 -1.90
C TRP A 64 -1.02 12.46 -2.13
N GLU A 65 -2.08 13.21 -2.47
CA GLU A 65 -3.40 12.65 -2.79
C GLU A 65 -3.35 11.74 -4.04
N GLY A 66 -2.60 12.13 -5.05
CA GLY A 66 -2.36 11.31 -6.24
C GLY A 66 -1.68 9.98 -5.91
N PHE A 67 -0.67 10.00 -5.04
CA PHE A 67 0.00 8.80 -4.51
C PHE A 67 -1.00 7.90 -3.79
N LYS A 68 -1.72 8.42 -2.81
CA LYS A 68 -2.73 7.68 -2.07
C LYS A 68 -3.82 7.11 -2.97
N GLY A 69 -4.29 7.91 -3.93
CA GLY A 69 -5.29 7.48 -4.90
C GLY A 69 -4.80 6.35 -5.81
N ALA A 70 -3.52 6.35 -6.20
CA ALA A 70 -2.92 5.24 -6.94
C ALA A 70 -2.89 3.97 -6.11
N ILE A 71 -2.44 4.04 -4.85
CA ILE A 71 -2.42 2.88 -3.94
C ILE A 71 -3.84 2.35 -3.72
N ARG A 72 -4.81 3.20 -3.40
CA ARG A 72 -6.21 2.78 -3.24
C ARG A 72 -6.74 2.04 -4.47
N SER A 73 -6.40 2.50 -5.67
CA SER A 73 -6.85 1.87 -6.92
C SER A 73 -6.25 0.47 -7.15
N ILE A 74 -5.12 0.17 -6.52
CA ILE A 74 -4.50 -1.17 -6.56
C ILE A 74 -5.09 -2.06 -5.47
N GLU A 75 -5.22 -1.54 -4.26
CA GLU A 75 -5.48 -2.33 -3.06
C GLU A 75 -6.98 -2.59 -2.82
N SER A 76 -7.84 -1.61 -3.04
CA SER A 76 -9.24 -1.72 -2.60
C SER A 76 -10.27 -1.73 -3.72
N ASN A 77 -9.85 -1.50 -4.96
CA ASN A 77 -10.68 -1.60 -6.14
C ASN A 77 -12.01 -0.80 -6.06
N VAL A 78 -13.13 -1.38 -5.63
CA VAL A 78 -14.47 -0.76 -5.73
C VAL A 78 -15.03 -0.26 -4.38
N TYR A 79 -14.53 -0.76 -3.24
CA TYR A 79 -15.19 -0.54 -1.94
C TYR A 79 -14.53 0.50 -1.03
N GLY A 80 -13.41 1.07 -1.44
CA GLY A 80 -12.75 2.13 -0.68
C GLY A 80 -12.51 1.76 0.79
N TYR A 81 -12.95 2.62 1.70
CA TYR A 81 -12.68 2.46 3.14
C TYR A 81 -13.36 1.24 3.78
N ALA A 82 -14.51 0.81 3.26
CA ALA A 82 -15.21 -0.37 3.76
C ALA A 82 -14.63 -1.69 3.25
N SER A 83 -13.64 -1.64 2.36
CA SER A 83 -13.06 -2.83 1.71
C SER A 83 -12.43 -3.79 2.71
N VAL A 84 -12.59 -5.08 2.43
CA VAL A 84 -11.96 -6.17 3.17
C VAL A 84 -11.49 -7.25 2.21
N ASN A 85 -10.28 -7.75 2.42
CA ASN A 85 -9.73 -8.89 1.68
C ASN A 85 -8.95 -9.77 2.65
N GLY A 86 -9.55 -10.88 3.08
CA GLY A 86 -8.96 -11.75 4.09
C GLY A 86 -8.67 -11.00 5.39
N SER A 87 -7.40 -10.90 5.76
CA SER A 87 -6.92 -10.20 6.96
C SER A 87 -6.55 -8.73 6.73
N TYR A 88 -6.88 -8.17 5.55
CA TYR A 88 -6.57 -6.79 5.17
C TYR A 88 -7.83 -5.94 5.14
N ASP A 89 -7.73 -4.69 5.59
CA ASP A 89 -8.86 -3.80 5.81
C ASP A 89 -8.67 -2.44 5.17
N GLY A 90 -9.79 -1.90 4.68
CA GLY A 90 -9.95 -0.52 4.26
C GLY A 90 -9.35 -0.18 2.91
N ALA A 91 -9.33 1.11 2.61
CA ALA A 91 -8.92 1.66 1.32
C ALA A 91 -7.48 1.31 0.93
N TYR A 92 -6.62 1.07 1.91
CA TYR A 92 -5.19 0.78 1.75
C TYR A 92 -4.83 -0.66 2.07
N GLN A 93 -5.82 -1.52 2.29
CA GLN A 93 -5.65 -2.93 2.65
C GLN A 93 -4.60 -3.14 3.74
N MET A 94 -4.80 -2.44 4.87
CA MET A 94 -3.86 -2.48 5.99
C MET A 94 -4.07 -3.74 6.83
N GLY A 95 -3.08 -4.62 6.83
CA GLY A 95 -3.02 -5.79 7.71
C GLY A 95 -2.59 -5.44 9.14
N LYS A 96 -2.53 -6.46 10.00
CA LYS A 96 -2.12 -6.31 11.42
C LYS A 96 -0.78 -5.60 11.58
N ALA A 97 0.24 -6.02 10.81
CA ALA A 97 1.58 -5.44 10.91
C ALA A 97 1.61 -3.96 10.48
N ALA A 98 0.94 -3.61 9.38
CA ALA A 98 0.88 -2.22 8.92
C ALA A 98 0.18 -1.30 9.94
N LYS A 99 -0.89 -1.79 10.59
CA LYS A 99 -1.56 -1.04 11.67
C LYS A 99 -0.67 -0.89 12.90
N GLN A 100 0.13 -1.91 13.24
CA GLN A 100 1.09 -1.83 14.33
C GLN A 100 2.20 -0.82 14.01
N ASP A 101 2.80 -0.88 12.83
CA ASP A 101 3.83 0.07 12.39
C ASP A 101 3.33 1.52 12.40
N ALA A 102 2.07 1.73 12.02
CA ALA A 102 1.43 3.04 12.09
C ALA A 102 1.26 3.53 13.54
N ALA A 103 0.74 2.67 14.43
CA ALA A 103 0.57 2.99 15.84
C ALA A 103 1.91 3.29 16.53
N ASP A 104 2.93 2.48 16.27
CA ASP A 104 4.30 2.67 16.80
C ASP A 104 4.88 4.01 16.33
N PHE A 105 4.66 4.37 15.07
CA PHE A 105 5.09 5.67 14.53
C PHE A 105 4.37 6.84 15.21
N LEU A 106 3.08 6.69 15.50
CA LEU A 106 2.26 7.69 16.20
C LEU A 106 2.53 7.75 17.71
N GLY A 107 3.23 6.76 18.27
CA GLY A 107 3.46 6.65 19.72
C GLY A 107 2.19 6.26 20.48
N GLU A 108 1.27 5.53 19.85
CA GLU A 108 0.00 5.13 20.46
C GLU A 108 -0.15 3.59 20.49
N THR A 109 -1.12 3.12 21.29
CA THR A 109 -1.46 1.69 21.32
C THR A 109 -2.19 1.32 20.02
N SER A 110 -1.77 0.23 19.40
CA SER A 110 -2.45 -0.28 18.19
C SER A 110 -3.91 -0.61 18.49
N ILE A 111 -4.78 -0.28 17.54
CA ILE A 111 -6.22 -0.63 17.60
C ILE A 111 -6.46 -2.15 17.62
N GLY A 112 -5.42 -2.96 17.38
CA GLY A 112 -5.52 -4.41 17.32
C GLY A 112 -6.08 -4.95 16.00
N HIS A 113 -6.42 -6.24 16.01
CA HIS A 113 -6.86 -6.95 14.80
C HIS A 113 -8.04 -7.92 15.07
N THR A 114 -8.75 -7.74 16.19
CA THR A 114 -10.00 -8.46 16.45
C THR A 114 -11.08 -8.08 15.44
N LYS A 115 -12.10 -8.89 15.29
CA LYS A 115 -13.23 -8.60 14.39
C LYS A 115 -13.81 -7.21 14.65
N ALA A 116 -14.08 -6.86 15.90
CA ALA A 116 -14.61 -5.56 16.29
C ALA A 116 -13.66 -4.40 15.93
N ALA A 117 -12.35 -4.56 16.19
CA ALA A 117 -11.35 -3.56 15.84
C ALA A 117 -11.24 -3.34 14.31
N ARG A 118 -11.35 -4.41 13.54
CA ARG A 118 -11.34 -4.37 12.08
C ARG A 118 -12.59 -3.67 11.53
N GLU A 119 -13.77 -3.96 12.09
CA GLU A 119 -15.03 -3.31 11.72
C GLU A 119 -14.99 -1.81 12.05
N MET A 120 -14.52 -1.45 13.25
CA MET A 120 -14.32 -0.05 13.63
C MET A 120 -13.37 0.67 12.67
N PHE A 121 -12.23 0.06 12.32
CA PHE A 121 -11.26 0.63 11.40
C PHE A 121 -11.86 0.89 10.02
N ARG A 122 -12.64 -0.06 9.47
CA ARG A 122 -13.32 0.12 8.18
C ARG A 122 -14.42 1.17 8.22
N GLY A 123 -15.04 1.40 9.37
CA GLY A 123 -16.07 2.42 9.57
C GLY A 123 -15.54 3.83 9.80
N ASP A 124 -14.21 4.01 9.90
CA ASP A 124 -13.59 5.30 10.19
C ASP A 124 -12.56 5.69 9.09
N PRO A 125 -12.99 6.41 8.07
CA PRO A 125 -12.10 6.89 7.00
C PRO A 125 -10.96 7.79 7.50
N GLU A 126 -11.21 8.66 8.48
CA GLU A 126 -10.19 9.57 9.02
C GLU A 126 -9.09 8.79 9.75
N LEU A 127 -9.48 7.78 10.53
CA LEU A 127 -8.53 6.87 11.17
C LEU A 127 -7.69 6.11 10.13
N GLN A 128 -8.28 5.64 9.04
CA GLN A 128 -7.56 4.97 7.96
C GLN A 128 -6.55 5.91 7.30
N GLU A 129 -6.92 7.15 7.01
CA GLU A 129 -6.03 8.15 6.43
C GLU A 129 -4.87 8.46 7.38
N ARG A 130 -5.15 8.65 8.67
CA ARG A 130 -4.14 8.91 9.70
C ARG A 130 -3.15 7.74 9.84
N TYR A 131 -3.67 6.52 9.90
CA TYR A 131 -2.85 5.32 10.00
C TYR A 131 -2.03 5.08 8.75
N TYR A 132 -2.61 5.32 7.58
CA TYR A 132 -1.88 5.17 6.34
C TYR A 132 -0.74 6.18 6.19
N ALA A 133 -0.99 7.43 6.54
CA ALA A 133 0.04 8.48 6.56
C ALA A 133 1.19 8.11 7.52
N ALA A 134 0.87 7.60 8.72
CA ALA A 134 1.85 7.13 9.68
C ALA A 134 2.64 5.91 9.18
N PHE A 135 1.98 4.96 8.53
CA PHE A 135 2.61 3.79 7.92
C PHE A 135 3.61 4.19 6.83
N VAL A 136 3.23 5.09 5.93
CA VAL A 136 4.13 5.60 4.88
C VAL A 136 5.30 6.37 5.49
N SER A 137 5.06 7.16 6.53
CA SER A 137 6.11 7.89 7.26
C SER A 137 7.09 6.94 7.96
N SER A 138 6.59 5.87 8.56
CA SER A 138 7.41 4.79 9.16
C SER A 138 8.29 4.12 8.09
N ASN A 139 7.71 3.82 6.93
CA ASN A 139 8.45 3.25 5.80
C ASN A 139 9.53 4.21 5.30
N LEU A 140 9.22 5.50 5.16
CA LEU A 140 10.21 6.51 4.77
C LEU A 140 11.36 6.57 5.78
N LYS A 141 11.06 6.65 7.08
CA LYS A 141 12.06 6.64 8.15
C LYS A 141 12.98 5.42 8.06
N SER A 142 12.43 4.26 7.72
CA SER A 142 13.20 3.04 7.51
C SER A 142 14.05 3.09 6.24
N LEU A 143 13.50 3.56 5.13
CA LEU A 143 14.19 3.68 3.83
C LEU A 143 15.33 4.71 3.90
N MET A 144 15.16 5.81 4.63
CA MET A 144 16.19 6.84 4.83
C MET A 144 17.47 6.31 5.50
N LYS A 145 17.45 5.14 6.12
CA LYS A 145 18.65 4.45 6.63
C LYS A 145 19.52 3.89 5.48
N SER A 146 18.96 3.67 4.29
CA SER A 146 19.70 3.20 3.11
C SER A 146 20.37 4.37 2.38
N LYS A 147 21.69 4.26 2.17
CA LYS A 147 22.43 5.23 1.36
C LYS A 147 21.93 5.25 -0.09
N VAL A 148 21.52 4.08 -0.62
CA VAL A 148 20.98 3.97 -1.97
C VAL A 148 19.70 4.80 -2.08
N PHE A 149 18.78 4.65 -1.12
CA PHE A 149 17.52 5.40 -1.11
C PHE A 149 17.76 6.91 -1.06
N ARG A 150 18.65 7.40 -0.19
CA ARG A 150 18.94 8.83 -0.06
C ARG A 150 19.52 9.48 -1.33
N ASN A 151 20.08 8.68 -2.22
CA ASN A 151 20.66 9.14 -3.49
C ASN A 151 19.71 8.97 -4.69
N LEU A 152 18.47 8.48 -4.47
CA LEU A 152 17.46 8.40 -5.51
C LEU A 152 16.94 9.79 -5.90
N SER A 153 16.45 9.91 -7.13
CA SER A 153 15.60 11.03 -7.50
C SER A 153 14.32 11.03 -6.68
N GLN A 154 13.67 12.17 -6.55
CA GLN A 154 12.38 12.26 -5.86
C GLN A 154 11.35 11.29 -6.46
N ASP A 155 11.24 11.21 -7.78
CA ASP A 155 10.35 10.28 -8.48
C ASP A 155 10.64 8.81 -8.10
N ASP A 156 11.90 8.47 -7.93
CA ASP A 156 12.30 7.12 -7.54
C ASP A 156 12.09 6.87 -6.05
N MET A 157 12.19 7.90 -5.19
CA MET A 157 11.81 7.82 -3.79
C MET A 157 10.30 7.54 -3.65
N ILE A 158 9.46 8.27 -4.39
CA ILE A 158 8.01 8.07 -4.43
C ILE A 158 7.69 6.65 -4.90
N GLY A 159 8.30 6.20 -5.99
CA GLY A 159 8.12 4.84 -6.49
C GLY A 159 8.57 3.77 -5.48
N THR A 160 9.66 4.00 -4.76
CA THR A 160 10.14 3.08 -3.72
C THR A 160 9.19 3.02 -2.52
N LEU A 161 8.58 4.14 -2.13
CA LEU A 161 7.53 4.16 -1.11
C LEU A 161 6.28 3.38 -1.56
N ALA A 162 5.91 3.47 -2.84
CA ALA A 162 4.84 2.65 -3.40
C ALA A 162 5.18 1.15 -3.31
N TYR A 163 6.41 0.77 -3.66
CA TYR A 163 6.88 -0.61 -3.50
C TYR A 163 6.81 -1.10 -2.04
N ALA A 164 7.07 -0.19 -1.07
CA ALA A 164 7.07 -0.52 0.35
C ALA A 164 5.69 -0.94 0.88
N GLN A 165 4.61 -0.80 0.09
CA GLN A 165 3.31 -1.40 0.36
C GLN A 165 3.43 -2.93 0.54
N LEU A 166 4.32 -3.59 -0.20
CA LEU A 166 4.64 -5.01 -0.07
C LEU A 166 5.68 -5.31 1.03
N GLY A 167 6.01 -4.33 1.83
CA GLY A 167 6.98 -4.38 2.92
C GLY A 167 8.27 -3.62 2.64
N VAL A 168 8.68 -2.80 3.59
CA VAL A 168 9.84 -1.92 3.48
C VAL A 168 11.16 -2.68 3.27
N GLY A 169 11.30 -3.88 3.85
CA GLY A 169 12.46 -4.74 3.63
C GLY A 169 12.58 -5.20 2.18
N SER A 170 11.46 -5.50 1.54
CA SER A 170 11.41 -5.87 0.11
C SER A 170 11.75 -4.67 -0.79
N ALA A 171 11.25 -3.48 -0.47
CA ALA A 171 11.60 -2.25 -1.17
C ALA A 171 13.11 -1.95 -1.09
N LYS A 172 13.73 -2.14 0.08
CA LYS A 172 15.20 -2.03 0.24
C LYS A 172 15.95 -3.00 -0.63
N LYS A 173 15.60 -4.28 -0.61
CA LYS A 173 16.24 -5.31 -1.45
C LYS A 173 16.11 -4.98 -2.93
N TYR A 174 14.97 -4.44 -3.34
CA TYR A 174 14.75 -4.02 -4.72
C TYR A 174 15.72 -2.91 -5.15
N ILE A 175 15.83 -1.81 -4.39
CA ILE A 175 16.71 -0.70 -4.76
C ILE A 175 18.20 -1.03 -4.61
N GLU A 176 18.58 -1.89 -3.67
CA GLU A 176 19.96 -2.26 -3.38
C GLU A 176 20.46 -3.41 -4.25
N LYS A 177 19.61 -4.38 -4.56
CA LYS A 177 19.98 -5.64 -5.21
C LYS A 177 19.20 -5.95 -6.51
N GLY A 178 18.12 -5.21 -6.78
CA GLY A 178 17.23 -5.49 -7.92
C GLY A 178 16.28 -6.68 -7.69
N GLU A 179 16.15 -7.18 -6.44
CA GLU A 179 15.26 -8.28 -6.11
C GLU A 179 13.79 -7.83 -6.20
N VAL A 180 13.00 -8.48 -7.04
CA VAL A 180 11.58 -8.16 -7.20
C VAL A 180 10.73 -9.10 -6.37
N LYS A 181 9.88 -8.53 -5.50
CA LYS A 181 8.84 -9.28 -4.78
C LYS A 181 7.53 -9.22 -5.56
N VAL A 182 6.84 -10.33 -5.59
CA VAL A 182 5.48 -10.48 -6.11
C VAL A 182 4.59 -10.87 -4.92
N ASP A 183 3.41 -10.30 -4.83
CA ASP A 183 2.42 -10.65 -3.81
C ASP A 183 1.65 -11.94 -4.17
N GLY A 184 0.74 -12.37 -3.29
CA GLY A 184 -0.10 -13.55 -3.50
C GLY A 184 -1.08 -13.44 -4.68
N ASN A 185 -1.32 -12.24 -5.20
CA ASN A 185 -2.17 -11.96 -6.37
C ASN A 185 -1.35 -11.77 -7.65
N ASN A 186 -0.08 -12.15 -7.66
CA ASN A 186 0.87 -11.94 -8.75
C ASN A 186 1.12 -10.46 -9.12
N PHE A 187 0.78 -9.51 -8.23
CA PHE A 187 1.11 -8.12 -8.44
C PHE A 187 2.50 -7.82 -7.88
N SER A 188 3.38 -7.30 -8.73
CA SER A 188 4.77 -7.06 -8.34
C SER A 188 4.94 -5.69 -7.68
N GLY A 189 5.97 -5.55 -6.84
CA GLY A 189 6.37 -4.25 -6.31
C GLY A 189 6.70 -3.23 -7.41
N VAL A 190 7.20 -3.68 -8.56
CA VAL A 190 7.40 -2.84 -9.75
C VAL A 190 6.07 -2.34 -10.30
N GLY A 191 5.01 -3.15 -10.24
CA GLY A 191 3.67 -2.73 -10.63
C GLY A 191 3.14 -1.58 -9.76
N PHE A 192 3.43 -1.56 -8.46
CA PHE A 192 3.13 -0.41 -7.59
C PHE A 192 3.89 0.85 -8.03
N ILE A 193 5.19 0.72 -8.34
CA ILE A 193 6.00 1.86 -8.83
C ILE A 193 5.38 2.42 -10.10
N ASP A 194 5.15 1.57 -11.09
CA ASP A 194 4.69 1.99 -12.41
C ASP A 194 3.31 2.65 -12.33
N ARG A 195 2.37 2.08 -11.57
CA ARG A 195 1.03 2.63 -11.39
C ARG A 195 1.03 4.00 -10.69
N VAL A 196 1.84 4.15 -9.65
CA VAL A 196 1.96 5.43 -8.93
C VAL A 196 2.61 6.47 -9.82
N LYS A 197 3.71 6.13 -10.50
CA LYS A 197 4.39 7.07 -11.39
C LYS A 197 3.52 7.51 -12.56
N GLU A 198 2.79 6.58 -13.18
CA GLU A 198 1.83 6.88 -14.25
C GLU A 198 0.77 7.87 -13.78
N ARG A 199 0.14 7.61 -12.63
CA ARG A 199 -0.91 8.48 -12.07
C ARG A 199 -0.40 9.89 -11.74
N LEU A 200 0.84 10.01 -11.31
CA LEU A 200 1.47 11.28 -10.96
C LEU A 200 2.14 11.98 -12.15
N GLY A 201 2.10 11.40 -13.35
CA GLY A 201 2.82 11.92 -14.53
C GLY A 201 4.33 11.92 -14.38
N LEU A 202 4.88 11.03 -13.54
CA LEU A 202 6.32 10.90 -13.31
C LEU A 202 6.96 9.95 -14.31
N ASN A 203 8.29 10.04 -14.45
CA ASN A 203 9.02 9.16 -15.35
C ASN A 203 8.91 7.67 -14.93
N VAL A 204 8.35 6.84 -15.81
CA VAL A 204 8.09 5.40 -15.57
C VAL A 204 9.36 4.54 -15.73
N THR A 205 10.54 5.11 -15.97
CA THR A 205 11.78 4.33 -16.02
C THR A 205 12.15 3.83 -14.62
N SER A 206 11.82 2.56 -14.33
CA SER A 206 12.21 1.94 -13.06
C SER A 206 13.76 1.94 -12.94
N PRO A 207 14.32 2.00 -11.72
CA PRO A 207 15.77 1.95 -11.49
C PRO A 207 16.43 0.70 -12.10
N THR A 208 15.70 -0.42 -12.21
CA THR A 208 16.14 -1.65 -12.86
C THR A 208 16.29 -1.49 -14.38
N LYS A 209 15.39 -0.76 -15.04
CA LYS A 209 15.52 -0.49 -16.49
C LYS A 209 16.73 0.39 -16.79
N ARG A 210 17.07 1.34 -15.91
CA ARG A 210 18.29 2.17 -16.06
C ARG A 210 19.55 1.34 -15.93
N ARG A 211 19.63 0.40 -14.97
CA ARG A 211 20.79 -0.50 -14.81
C ARG A 211 20.95 -1.43 -16.01
N THR A 212 19.85 -2.01 -16.51
CA THR A 212 19.87 -2.88 -17.69
C THR A 212 20.26 -2.10 -18.93
N LYS A 213 19.74 -0.86 -19.09
CA LYS A 213 20.12 0.01 -20.20
C LYS A 213 21.60 0.38 -20.15
N GLY A 214 22.10 0.81 -18.98
CA GLY A 214 23.52 1.13 -18.79
C GLY A 214 24.44 -0.08 -19.01
N LEU A 215 24.05 -1.28 -18.58
CA LEU A 215 24.77 -2.52 -18.82
C LEU A 215 24.78 -2.87 -20.31
N MET A 216 23.65 -2.74 -20.99
CA MET A 216 23.55 -3.00 -22.44
C MET A 216 24.34 -1.98 -23.25
N GLU A 217 24.30 -0.71 -22.87
CA GLU A 217 25.12 0.34 -23.49
C GLU A 217 26.63 0.06 -23.28
N TRP A 218 27.01 -0.36 -22.05
CA TRP A 218 28.39 -0.74 -21.75
C TRP A 218 28.86 -1.95 -22.57
N LEU A 219 28.02 -3.01 -22.69
CA LEU A 219 28.32 -4.19 -23.48
C LEU A 219 28.42 -3.88 -24.99
N MET A 220 27.68 -2.87 -25.50
CA MET A 220 27.76 -2.45 -26.90
C MET A 220 28.99 -1.60 -27.20
N THR A 221 29.53 -0.93 -26.18
CA THR A 221 30.70 -0.05 -26.34
C THR A 221 32.03 -0.70 -25.96
N ASN A 222 31.98 -1.90 -25.34
CA ASN A 222 33.16 -2.69 -24.96
C ASN A 222 32.98 -4.16 -25.41
N PRO A 223 33.05 -4.43 -26.73
CA PRO A 223 32.90 -5.78 -27.30
C PRO A 223 34.07 -6.72 -26.93
#